data_6f9a3538cdc42b15b31b49495a8c1e0c
#
_entry.id   6f9a3538cdc42b15b31b49495a8c1e0c
#
_cell.length_a   1.000
_cell.length_b   1.000
_cell.length_c   1.000
_cell.angle_alpha   90.00
_cell.angle_beta   90.00
_cell.angle_gamma   90.00
#
_symmetry.space_group_name_H-M   'P 1'
#
loop_
_entity.id
_entity.type
_entity.pdbx_description
1 polymer ?
#
loop_
_entity_poly.entity_id
_entity_poly.type
_entity_poly.pdbx_seq_one_letter_code
_entity_poly.pdbx_strand_id
1 'polypeptide(L)'
;MTQTPTGIDQADIAGLRARIRGNVFRPTEEGYATVSFNASVSRRPWAVVDAAGSDDVAAAVAFAAANDMTVAVHGTGHGATPIDGRSLLVRTGALDTCEIDPATRTARVGAGVRWQRVIEAAAQFGLAPLCGSAPGVGVAGFLSGGGIGPLVRSVGVSSDYVRAIEMVTGDGRLRRVSADADPDLFWGCRGGKATLGIVTELEIELLPIAEFYGGAVYFDGADVPSVLAAWQRWTQDLPREASTSIALLRLPDMPGVPPMLAGKLTVAVRYASVADADTAASTFAPMRAVATPILDAVGTMPYAAVGMIHADPTDPKPAYENGMLLSGLPDDAVRTLLDHAGPEVASPLLLVELRLLGGAFAEQRGPDSAVRHRDAALNLHVV
;
A
#
# COMPACT_ATOMS: atom_id res chain seq x y z
N MET A 1 -14.10 -27.49 31.06
CA MET A 1 -15.37 -26.97 30.51
C MET A 1 -15.38 -27.30 29.03
N THR A 2 -16.13 -28.33 28.64
CA THR A 2 -16.36 -28.69 27.24
C THR A 2 -17.27 -27.61 26.64
N GLN A 3 -16.71 -26.77 25.76
CA GLN A 3 -17.52 -25.84 24.98
C GLN A 3 -18.48 -26.66 24.11
N THR A 4 -19.78 -26.31 24.14
CA THR A 4 -20.77 -26.85 23.21
C THR A 4 -20.29 -26.55 21.79
N PRO A 5 -20.24 -27.52 20.86
CA PRO A 5 -19.83 -27.28 19.50
C PRO A 5 -20.70 -26.17 18.90
N THR A 6 -20.07 -25.10 18.46
CA THR A 6 -20.77 -24.04 17.67
C THR A 6 -21.15 -24.62 16.32
N GLY A 7 -22.20 -24.12 15.67
CA GLY A 7 -22.64 -24.61 14.35
C GLY A 7 -21.53 -24.68 13.29
N ILE A 8 -20.46 -23.89 13.49
CA ILE A 8 -19.24 -23.87 12.65
C ILE A 8 -18.46 -25.20 12.73
N ASP A 9 -18.43 -25.90 13.87
CA ASP A 9 -17.73 -27.19 14.01
C ASP A 9 -18.41 -28.31 13.21
N GLN A 10 -19.68 -28.12 12.84
CA GLN A 10 -20.47 -29.04 12.04
C GLN A 10 -20.53 -28.65 10.56
N ALA A 11 -19.86 -27.55 10.15
CA ALA A 11 -19.86 -27.10 8.75
C ALA A 11 -19.29 -28.18 7.82
N ASP A 12 -19.95 -28.40 6.70
CA ASP A 12 -19.60 -29.45 5.72
C ASP A 12 -18.39 -29.03 4.88
N ILE A 13 -17.19 -29.34 5.38
CA ILE A 13 -15.94 -29.12 4.65
C ILE A 13 -15.88 -29.92 3.33
N ALA A 14 -16.49 -31.10 3.28
CA ALA A 14 -16.49 -31.90 2.07
C ALA A 14 -17.37 -31.26 0.97
N GLY A 15 -18.52 -30.72 1.36
CA GLY A 15 -19.38 -29.95 0.47
C GLY A 15 -18.72 -28.65 -0.02
N LEU A 16 -17.91 -27.99 0.81
CA LEU A 16 -17.10 -26.84 0.36
C LEU A 16 -16.05 -27.28 -0.67
N ARG A 17 -15.27 -28.33 -0.36
CA ARG A 17 -14.25 -28.88 -1.27
C ARG A 17 -14.80 -29.30 -2.62
N ALA A 18 -16.00 -29.84 -2.66
CA ALA A 18 -16.65 -30.25 -3.91
C ALA A 18 -17.04 -29.06 -4.83
N ARG A 19 -17.13 -27.86 -4.28
CA ARG A 19 -17.50 -26.63 -5.02
C ARG A 19 -16.31 -25.77 -5.41
N ILE A 20 -15.15 -25.99 -4.82
CA ILE A 20 -13.92 -25.21 -5.04
C ILE A 20 -13.06 -25.96 -6.05
N ARG A 21 -12.63 -25.29 -7.13
CA ARG A 21 -11.66 -25.83 -8.11
C ARG A 21 -10.23 -25.78 -7.58
N GLY A 22 -9.92 -24.78 -6.78
CA GLY A 22 -8.66 -24.64 -6.08
C GLY A 22 -8.57 -25.60 -4.88
N ASN A 23 -8.00 -25.13 -3.76
CA ASN A 23 -7.79 -25.98 -2.61
C ASN A 23 -8.48 -25.43 -1.36
N VAL A 24 -8.82 -26.33 -0.42
CA VAL A 24 -9.36 -25.98 0.90
C VAL A 24 -8.56 -26.73 1.97
N PHE A 25 -7.98 -25.97 2.91
CA PHE A 25 -7.09 -26.50 3.96
C PHE A 25 -7.64 -26.24 5.35
N ARG A 26 -7.59 -27.26 6.19
CA ARG A 26 -7.85 -27.17 7.64
C ARG A 26 -6.55 -26.94 8.40
N PRO A 27 -6.60 -26.49 9.68
CA PRO A 27 -5.42 -26.14 10.48
C PRO A 27 -4.31 -27.20 10.55
N THR A 28 -4.64 -28.48 10.40
CA THR A 28 -3.68 -29.61 10.50
C THR A 28 -3.15 -30.06 9.13
N GLU A 29 -3.59 -29.45 8.05
CA GLU A 29 -3.23 -29.87 6.70
C GLU A 29 -2.08 -29.04 6.13
N GLU A 30 -1.22 -29.69 5.35
CA GLU A 30 -0.21 -29.00 4.56
C GLU A 30 -0.89 -28.01 3.60
N GLY A 31 -0.36 -26.78 3.53
CA GLY A 31 -0.99 -25.69 2.77
C GLY A 31 -1.86 -24.75 3.60
N TYR A 32 -2.17 -25.06 4.87
CA TYR A 32 -2.80 -24.13 5.80
C TYR A 32 -1.82 -23.02 6.24
N ALA A 33 -1.22 -22.32 5.29
CA ALA A 33 -0.33 -21.20 5.59
C ALA A 33 -1.15 -19.93 5.81
N THR A 34 -0.93 -19.24 6.92
CA THR A 34 -1.62 -18.00 7.29
C THR A 34 -0.69 -16.82 7.52
N VAL A 35 0.58 -16.99 7.20
CA VAL A 35 1.61 -15.93 7.35
C VAL A 35 1.23 -14.72 6.51
N SER A 36 1.29 -13.54 7.13
CA SER A 36 1.10 -12.25 6.49
C SER A 36 2.42 -11.48 6.42
N PHE A 37 2.46 -10.37 5.66
CA PHE A 37 3.62 -9.50 5.60
C PHE A 37 3.99 -8.97 7.00
N ASN A 38 2.99 -8.53 7.78
CA ASN A 38 3.20 -8.26 9.20
C ASN A 38 3.10 -9.59 9.99
N ALA A 39 4.25 -10.17 10.34
CA ALA A 39 4.34 -11.44 11.02
C ALA A 39 3.83 -11.45 12.49
N SER A 40 3.58 -10.25 13.07
CA SER A 40 2.95 -10.16 14.42
C SER A 40 1.45 -10.44 14.40
N VAL A 41 0.80 -10.43 13.22
CA VAL A 41 -0.65 -10.57 13.12
C VAL A 41 -1.06 -12.04 13.27
N SER A 42 -1.82 -12.35 14.32
CA SER A 42 -2.35 -13.71 14.54
C SER A 42 -3.51 -14.01 13.61
N ARG A 43 -3.40 -15.10 12.84
CA ARG A 43 -4.42 -15.52 11.87
C ARG A 43 -4.66 -17.02 12.00
N ARG A 44 -5.81 -17.39 12.59
CA ARG A 44 -6.20 -18.77 12.85
C ARG A 44 -7.61 -19.05 12.31
N PRO A 45 -7.83 -18.97 10.98
CA PRO A 45 -9.15 -19.20 10.39
C PRO A 45 -9.61 -20.64 10.58
N TRP A 46 -10.94 -20.87 10.48
CA TRP A 46 -11.53 -22.21 10.46
C TRP A 46 -10.99 -23.05 9.30
N ALA A 47 -10.86 -22.44 8.11
CA ALA A 47 -10.20 -23.04 6.95
C ALA A 47 -9.60 -21.94 6.07
N VAL A 48 -8.69 -22.35 5.18
CA VAL A 48 -8.10 -21.53 4.12
C VAL A 48 -8.59 -22.06 2.79
N VAL A 49 -9.05 -21.16 1.91
CA VAL A 49 -9.44 -21.46 0.53
C VAL A 49 -8.43 -20.79 -0.40
N ASP A 50 -7.74 -21.58 -1.23
CA ASP A 50 -6.99 -21.08 -2.38
C ASP A 50 -7.94 -21.02 -3.58
N ALA A 51 -8.44 -19.81 -3.87
CA ALA A 51 -9.37 -19.62 -4.99
C ALA A 51 -8.60 -19.65 -6.32
N ALA A 52 -9.00 -20.56 -7.22
CA ALA A 52 -8.47 -20.64 -8.58
C ALA A 52 -9.16 -19.65 -9.55
N GLY A 53 -10.28 -19.05 -9.15
CA GLY A 53 -11.03 -18.08 -9.94
C GLY A 53 -12.15 -17.42 -9.13
N SER A 54 -12.89 -16.52 -9.76
CA SER A 54 -14.03 -15.80 -9.14
C SER A 54 -15.16 -16.72 -8.68
N ASP A 55 -15.40 -17.85 -9.38
CA ASP A 55 -16.38 -18.84 -8.96
C ASP A 55 -16.06 -19.47 -7.61
N ASP A 56 -14.77 -19.75 -7.34
CA ASP A 56 -14.31 -20.26 -6.04
C ASP A 56 -14.53 -19.24 -4.94
N VAL A 57 -14.26 -17.95 -5.23
CA VAL A 57 -14.53 -16.86 -4.31
C VAL A 57 -16.01 -16.79 -3.98
N ALA A 58 -16.88 -16.89 -5.00
CA ALA A 58 -18.33 -16.89 -4.82
C ALA A 58 -18.81 -18.08 -3.99
N ALA A 59 -18.29 -19.29 -4.26
CA ALA A 59 -18.61 -20.50 -3.50
C ALA A 59 -18.17 -20.39 -2.03
N ALA A 60 -16.97 -19.83 -1.78
CA ALA A 60 -16.45 -19.62 -0.44
C ALA A 60 -17.28 -18.60 0.36
N VAL A 61 -17.67 -17.48 -0.27
CA VAL A 61 -18.53 -16.46 0.36
C VAL A 61 -19.90 -17.04 0.69
N ALA A 62 -20.53 -17.73 -0.28
CA ALA A 62 -21.83 -18.37 -0.06
C ALA A 62 -21.79 -19.43 1.04
N PHE A 63 -20.73 -20.23 1.10
CA PHE A 63 -20.52 -21.20 2.17
C PHE A 63 -20.38 -20.51 3.54
N ALA A 64 -19.57 -19.46 3.63
CA ALA A 64 -19.38 -18.72 4.87
C ALA A 64 -20.70 -18.10 5.36
N ALA A 65 -21.48 -17.48 4.47
CA ALA A 65 -22.78 -16.92 4.78
C ALA A 65 -23.77 -17.97 5.31
N ALA A 66 -23.81 -19.18 4.68
CA ALA A 66 -24.67 -20.27 5.11
C ALA A 66 -24.29 -20.86 6.48
N ASN A 67 -23.08 -20.64 6.96
CA ASN A 67 -22.54 -21.18 8.23
C ASN A 67 -22.23 -20.08 9.27
N ASP A 68 -22.74 -18.86 9.11
CA ASP A 68 -22.51 -17.73 10.03
C ASP A 68 -21.01 -17.46 10.30
N MET A 69 -20.19 -17.56 9.24
CA MET A 69 -18.75 -17.31 9.30
C MET A 69 -18.41 -15.91 8.77
N THR A 70 -17.38 -15.30 9.33
CA THR A 70 -16.73 -14.14 8.76
C THR A 70 -15.85 -14.56 7.58
N VAL A 71 -15.78 -13.76 6.53
CA VAL A 71 -14.85 -13.97 5.42
C VAL A 71 -13.71 -12.98 5.53
N ALA A 72 -12.48 -13.48 5.50
CA ALA A 72 -11.27 -12.68 5.40
C ALA A 72 -10.60 -12.95 4.04
N VAL A 73 -9.94 -11.94 3.48
CA VAL A 73 -9.22 -12.06 2.20
C VAL A 73 -7.72 -11.89 2.40
N HIS A 74 -6.94 -12.61 1.60
CA HIS A 74 -5.49 -12.51 1.58
C HIS A 74 -4.99 -12.46 0.12
N GLY A 75 -4.57 -11.28 -0.33
CA GLY A 75 -3.75 -11.13 -1.54
C GLY A 75 -2.27 -11.33 -1.18
N THR A 76 -1.64 -10.29 -0.60
CA THR A 76 -0.23 -10.31 -0.21
C THR A 76 0.00 -10.19 1.30
N GLY A 77 -1.04 -9.92 2.08
CA GLY A 77 -0.99 -9.85 3.53
C GLY A 77 -0.41 -8.56 4.13
N HIS A 78 -0.14 -7.52 3.34
CA HIS A 78 0.35 -6.24 3.88
C HIS A 78 -0.64 -5.55 4.82
N GLY A 79 -1.93 -5.58 4.50
CA GLY A 79 -2.99 -5.02 5.35
C GLY A 79 -3.70 -6.09 6.18
N ALA A 80 -3.00 -7.14 6.61
CA ALA A 80 -3.61 -8.21 7.38
C ALA A 80 -4.13 -7.74 8.74
N THR A 81 -5.28 -8.27 9.14
CA THR A 81 -5.88 -8.11 10.46
C THR A 81 -5.96 -9.44 11.18
N PRO A 82 -6.02 -9.46 12.51
CA PRO A 82 -6.25 -10.70 13.28
C PRO A 82 -7.56 -11.36 12.84
N ILE A 83 -7.54 -12.68 12.70
CA ILE A 83 -8.72 -13.51 12.42
C ILE A 83 -8.70 -14.77 13.29
N ASP A 84 -9.89 -15.25 13.65
CA ASP A 84 -10.11 -16.38 14.53
C ASP A 84 -10.75 -17.58 13.84
N GLY A 85 -11.06 -18.62 14.61
CA GLY A 85 -11.67 -19.86 14.14
C GLY A 85 -13.12 -19.74 13.65
N ARG A 86 -13.71 -18.54 13.68
CA ARG A 86 -15.01 -18.24 13.06
C ARG A 86 -14.88 -17.65 11.64
N SER A 87 -13.68 -17.61 11.11
CA SER A 87 -13.39 -16.99 9.83
C SER A 87 -13.02 -18.02 8.78
N LEU A 88 -13.46 -17.82 7.54
CA LEU A 88 -12.95 -18.46 6.34
C LEU A 88 -11.96 -17.50 5.67
N LEU A 89 -10.71 -17.94 5.46
CA LEU A 89 -9.70 -17.13 4.77
C LEU A 89 -9.65 -17.49 3.29
N VAL A 90 -9.94 -16.53 2.43
CA VAL A 90 -9.81 -16.70 0.97
C VAL A 90 -8.50 -16.08 0.50
N ARG A 91 -7.62 -16.90 -0.07
CA ARG A 91 -6.39 -16.46 -0.73
C ARG A 91 -6.64 -16.30 -2.22
N THR A 92 -6.25 -15.14 -2.76
CA THR A 92 -6.50 -14.76 -4.17
C THR A 92 -5.25 -14.88 -5.03
N GLY A 93 -4.20 -15.53 -4.55
CA GLY A 93 -2.89 -15.56 -5.22
C GLY A 93 -2.90 -16.11 -6.65
N ALA A 94 -3.84 -17.02 -6.98
CA ALA A 94 -3.98 -17.58 -8.32
C ALA A 94 -4.84 -16.70 -9.28
N LEU A 95 -5.45 -15.62 -8.79
CA LEU A 95 -6.09 -14.62 -9.63
C LEU A 95 -5.02 -13.65 -10.14
N ASP A 96 -4.18 -14.11 -11.05
CA ASP A 96 -2.92 -13.48 -11.40
C ASP A 96 -2.89 -12.84 -12.81
N THR A 97 -4.05 -12.58 -13.42
CA THR A 97 -4.17 -11.86 -14.69
C THR A 97 -3.42 -10.52 -14.62
N CYS A 98 -2.61 -10.23 -15.63
CA CYS A 98 -1.96 -8.92 -15.79
C CYS A 98 -1.81 -8.63 -17.28
N GLU A 99 -2.76 -7.89 -17.84
CA GLU A 99 -2.85 -7.57 -19.27
C GLU A 99 -2.77 -6.05 -19.44
N ILE A 100 -1.85 -5.59 -20.27
CA ILE A 100 -1.68 -4.16 -20.58
C ILE A 100 -2.26 -3.90 -21.97
N ASP A 101 -3.14 -2.91 -22.06
CA ASP A 101 -3.56 -2.35 -23.35
C ASP A 101 -2.91 -0.96 -23.52
N PRO A 102 -1.86 -0.85 -24.32
CA PRO A 102 -1.16 0.42 -24.53
C PRO A 102 -1.98 1.42 -25.36
N ALA A 103 -2.95 0.95 -26.18
CA ALA A 103 -3.78 1.84 -27.01
C ALA A 103 -4.77 2.63 -26.15
N THR A 104 -5.38 1.99 -25.16
CA THR A 104 -6.29 2.63 -24.20
C THR A 104 -5.59 3.09 -22.94
N ARG A 105 -4.31 2.73 -22.76
CA ARG A 105 -3.51 2.95 -21.56
C ARG A 105 -4.20 2.41 -20.31
N THR A 106 -4.61 1.15 -20.38
CA THR A 106 -5.25 0.44 -19.25
C THR A 106 -4.54 -0.84 -18.93
N ALA A 107 -4.77 -1.32 -17.71
CA ALA A 107 -4.37 -2.67 -17.30
C ALA A 107 -5.56 -3.39 -16.68
N ARG A 108 -5.74 -4.69 -17.04
CA ARG A 108 -6.60 -5.64 -16.33
C ARG A 108 -5.73 -6.42 -15.35
N VAL A 109 -6.08 -6.38 -14.09
CA VAL A 109 -5.23 -6.85 -13.01
C VAL A 109 -6.02 -7.71 -12.04
N GLY A 110 -5.70 -9.00 -11.96
CA GLY A 110 -6.28 -9.94 -11.00
C GLY A 110 -5.88 -9.62 -9.54
N ALA A 111 -6.71 -10.01 -8.60
CA ALA A 111 -6.57 -9.66 -7.19
C ALA A 111 -5.34 -10.26 -6.49
N GLY A 112 -4.69 -11.26 -7.08
CA GLY A 112 -3.44 -11.86 -6.60
C GLY A 112 -2.18 -11.10 -7.03
N VAL A 113 -2.30 -10.17 -7.98
CA VAL A 113 -1.16 -9.48 -8.60
C VAL A 113 -0.54 -8.45 -7.66
N ARG A 114 0.80 -8.39 -7.65
CA ARG A 114 1.61 -7.35 -6.99
C ARG A 114 1.93 -6.22 -7.94
N TRP A 115 2.17 -5.03 -7.41
CA TRP A 115 2.54 -3.86 -8.22
C TRP A 115 3.78 -4.10 -9.09
N GLN A 116 4.77 -4.83 -8.59
CA GLN A 116 5.99 -5.14 -9.35
C GLN A 116 5.66 -5.67 -10.75
N ARG A 117 4.74 -6.65 -10.85
CA ARG A 117 4.36 -7.24 -12.14
C ARG A 117 3.69 -6.24 -13.09
N VAL A 118 2.83 -5.36 -12.55
CA VAL A 118 2.15 -4.33 -13.36
C VAL A 118 3.15 -3.27 -13.83
N ILE A 119 4.06 -2.85 -12.94
CA ILE A 119 5.13 -1.90 -13.25
C ILE A 119 6.01 -2.42 -14.39
N GLU A 120 6.49 -3.67 -14.29
CA GLU A 120 7.35 -4.30 -15.30
C GLU A 120 6.63 -4.48 -16.64
N ALA A 121 5.36 -4.90 -16.62
CA ALA A 121 4.57 -5.06 -17.82
C ALA A 121 4.26 -3.72 -18.51
N ALA A 122 3.91 -2.69 -17.75
CA ALA A 122 3.58 -1.35 -18.28
C ALA A 122 4.83 -0.61 -18.79
N ALA A 123 5.99 -0.80 -18.15
CA ALA A 123 7.24 -0.14 -18.52
C ALA A 123 7.67 -0.42 -19.97
N GLN A 124 7.32 -1.58 -20.53
CA GLN A 124 7.61 -1.94 -21.92
C GLN A 124 6.93 -1.00 -22.93
N PHE A 125 5.90 -0.29 -22.49
CA PHE A 125 5.13 0.67 -23.29
C PHE A 125 5.36 2.14 -22.86
N GLY A 126 6.33 2.38 -21.97
CA GLY A 126 6.54 3.72 -21.39
C GLY A 126 5.40 4.18 -20.48
N LEU A 127 4.64 3.23 -19.93
CA LEU A 127 3.48 3.47 -19.08
C LEU A 127 3.78 3.16 -17.62
N ALA A 128 3.07 3.84 -16.72
CA ALA A 128 3.21 3.74 -15.27
C ALA A 128 1.86 3.50 -14.58
N PRO A 129 1.71 2.44 -13.76
CA PRO A 129 0.60 2.36 -12.82
C PRO A 129 0.87 3.27 -11.61
N LEU A 130 -0.17 3.78 -10.95
CA LEU A 130 -0.02 4.55 -9.72
C LEU A 130 0.08 3.61 -8.51
N CYS A 131 1.29 3.16 -8.22
CA CYS A 131 1.60 2.26 -7.12
C CYS A 131 1.96 3.00 -5.81
N GLY A 132 2.05 2.25 -4.72
CA GLY A 132 2.66 2.69 -3.46
C GLY A 132 4.18 2.68 -3.50
N SER A 133 4.81 2.89 -2.33
CA SER A 133 6.27 2.87 -2.15
C SER A 133 6.88 1.47 -2.28
N ALA A 134 6.13 0.42 -1.93
CA ALA A 134 6.57 -0.96 -1.93
C ALA A 134 5.95 -1.75 -3.11
N PRO A 135 6.72 -2.07 -4.17
CA PRO A 135 6.21 -2.83 -5.32
C PRO A 135 5.72 -4.26 -4.99
N GLY A 136 6.13 -4.81 -3.85
CA GLY A 136 5.65 -6.09 -3.32
C GLY A 136 4.20 -6.10 -2.83
N VAL A 137 3.57 -4.93 -2.67
CA VAL A 137 2.17 -4.79 -2.23
C VAL A 137 1.19 -5.25 -3.31
N GLY A 138 0.09 -5.89 -2.91
CA GLY A 138 -0.99 -6.31 -3.82
C GLY A 138 -1.82 -5.14 -4.32
N VAL A 139 -2.10 -5.13 -5.62
CA VAL A 139 -2.84 -4.06 -6.30
C VAL A 139 -4.24 -3.87 -5.70
N ALA A 140 -5.01 -4.95 -5.56
CA ALA A 140 -6.40 -4.90 -5.11
C ALA A 140 -6.55 -4.32 -3.69
N GLY A 141 -5.72 -4.80 -2.74
CA GLY A 141 -5.74 -4.31 -1.37
C GLY A 141 -5.28 -2.86 -1.22
N PHE A 142 -4.36 -2.41 -2.06
CA PHE A 142 -3.87 -1.05 -2.07
C PHE A 142 -4.94 -0.07 -2.62
N LEU A 143 -5.50 -0.37 -3.78
CA LEU A 143 -6.50 0.49 -4.43
C LEU A 143 -7.82 0.56 -3.66
N SER A 144 -8.26 -0.54 -3.03
CA SER A 144 -9.47 -0.54 -2.20
C SER A 144 -9.36 0.38 -0.97
N GLY A 145 -8.14 0.71 -0.54
CA GLY A 145 -7.86 1.66 0.56
C GLY A 145 -7.56 3.09 0.10
N GLY A 146 -7.69 3.38 -1.20
CA GLY A 146 -7.35 4.68 -1.79
C GLY A 146 -6.00 4.66 -2.49
N GLY A 147 -4.92 4.48 -1.76
CA GLY A 147 -3.56 4.40 -2.29
C GLY A 147 -2.86 5.76 -2.39
N ILE A 148 -1.89 5.97 -1.51
CA ILE A 148 -0.98 7.12 -1.49
C ILE A 148 0.40 6.63 -1.94
N GLY A 149 0.85 7.08 -3.11
CA GLY A 149 2.13 6.71 -3.69
C GLY A 149 3.18 7.83 -3.67
N PRO A 150 4.40 7.56 -4.15
CA PRO A 150 5.48 8.56 -4.22
C PRO A 150 5.16 9.79 -5.07
N LEU A 151 4.24 9.68 -6.05
CA LEU A 151 3.83 10.78 -6.93
C LEU A 151 2.47 11.39 -6.54
N VAL A 152 1.98 11.17 -5.33
CA VAL A 152 0.61 11.54 -4.92
C VAL A 152 0.28 13.02 -5.11
N ARG A 153 1.24 13.93 -4.92
CA ARG A 153 1.02 15.37 -5.11
C ARG A 153 0.90 15.76 -6.58
N SER A 154 1.59 15.03 -7.45
CA SER A 154 1.60 15.31 -8.89
C SER A 154 0.38 14.73 -9.60
N VAL A 155 -0.04 13.52 -9.21
CA VAL A 155 -1.02 12.75 -9.97
C VAL A 155 -2.25 12.33 -9.18
N GLY A 156 -2.26 12.49 -7.85
CA GLY A 156 -3.42 12.21 -7.01
C GLY A 156 -3.45 10.80 -6.41
N VAL A 157 -4.63 10.42 -5.97
CA VAL A 157 -4.88 9.13 -5.29
C VAL A 157 -4.98 8.00 -6.31
N SER A 158 -4.34 6.88 -6.04
CA SER A 158 -4.27 5.76 -6.98
C SER A 158 -5.65 5.17 -7.33
N SER A 159 -6.59 5.13 -6.39
CA SER A 159 -7.95 4.62 -6.63
C SER A 159 -8.79 5.51 -7.54
N ASP A 160 -8.40 6.77 -7.77
CA ASP A 160 -9.08 7.64 -8.74
C ASP A 160 -8.82 7.20 -10.21
N TYR A 161 -7.85 6.30 -10.41
CA TYR A 161 -7.51 5.70 -11.69
C TYR A 161 -8.11 4.31 -11.91
N VAL A 162 -8.93 3.85 -10.99
CA VAL A 162 -9.72 2.61 -11.18
C VAL A 162 -10.92 2.92 -12.07
N ARG A 163 -11.06 2.16 -13.17
CA ARG A 163 -12.15 2.27 -14.14
C ARG A 163 -13.30 1.32 -13.83
N ALA A 164 -12.96 0.10 -13.44
CA ALA A 164 -13.94 -0.91 -13.07
C ALA A 164 -13.34 -1.90 -12.06
N ILE A 165 -14.21 -2.56 -11.32
CA ILE A 165 -13.86 -3.59 -10.34
C ILE A 165 -14.77 -4.80 -10.57
N GLU A 166 -14.19 -5.98 -10.69
CA GLU A 166 -14.93 -7.23 -10.55
C GLU A 166 -14.77 -7.73 -9.13
N MET A 167 -15.86 -8.11 -8.49
CA MET A 167 -15.87 -8.51 -7.09
C MET A 167 -17.01 -9.45 -6.76
N VAL A 168 -16.82 -10.27 -5.74
CA VAL A 168 -17.87 -11.07 -5.11
C VAL A 168 -18.38 -10.37 -3.87
N THR A 169 -19.65 -10.00 -3.84
CA THR A 169 -20.31 -9.37 -2.69
C THR A 169 -20.76 -10.39 -1.65
N GLY A 170 -21.17 -9.94 -0.46
CA GLY A 170 -21.55 -10.81 0.66
C GLY A 170 -22.71 -11.76 0.39
N ASP A 171 -23.51 -11.54 -0.67
CA ASP A 171 -24.54 -12.43 -1.17
C ASP A 171 -24.01 -13.57 -2.08
N GLY A 172 -22.69 -13.67 -2.25
CA GLY A 172 -22.04 -14.68 -3.08
C GLY A 172 -22.10 -14.40 -4.57
N ARG A 173 -22.57 -13.22 -4.99
CA ARG A 173 -22.71 -12.88 -6.41
C ARG A 173 -21.49 -12.16 -6.95
N LEU A 174 -21.04 -12.58 -8.12
CA LEU A 174 -20.06 -11.87 -8.92
C LEU A 174 -20.70 -10.64 -9.56
N ARG A 175 -20.05 -9.47 -9.38
CA ARG A 175 -20.48 -8.18 -9.92
C ARG A 175 -19.32 -7.48 -10.59
N ARG A 176 -19.61 -6.80 -11.71
CA ARG A 176 -18.70 -5.79 -12.27
C ARG A 176 -19.28 -4.42 -11.98
N VAL A 177 -18.53 -3.60 -11.28
CA VAL A 177 -18.94 -2.26 -10.83
C VAL A 177 -18.04 -1.20 -11.46
N SER A 178 -18.66 -0.07 -11.81
CA SER A 178 -17.98 1.09 -12.41
C SER A 178 -18.78 2.36 -12.10
N ALA A 179 -18.34 3.50 -12.62
CA ALA A 179 -19.11 4.75 -12.50
C ALA A 179 -20.53 4.66 -13.05
N ASP A 180 -20.72 3.83 -14.08
CA ASP A 180 -22.00 3.68 -14.80
C ASP A 180 -22.78 2.41 -14.40
N ALA A 181 -22.13 1.53 -13.64
CA ALA A 181 -22.71 0.26 -13.20
C ALA A 181 -22.47 0.08 -11.69
N ASP A 182 -23.53 0.14 -10.90
CA ASP A 182 -23.50 0.06 -9.42
C ASP A 182 -22.61 1.15 -8.78
N PRO A 183 -22.87 2.45 -9.04
CA PRO A 183 -21.97 3.55 -8.67
C PRO A 183 -21.73 3.67 -7.17
N ASP A 184 -22.71 3.32 -6.33
CA ASP A 184 -22.55 3.37 -4.86
C ASP A 184 -21.57 2.30 -4.37
N LEU A 185 -21.64 1.10 -4.93
CA LEU A 185 -20.68 0.04 -4.62
C LEU A 185 -19.29 0.39 -5.16
N PHE A 186 -19.21 0.95 -6.37
CA PHE A 186 -17.98 1.46 -6.95
C PHE A 186 -17.34 2.57 -6.12
N TRP A 187 -18.15 3.49 -5.59
CA TRP A 187 -17.73 4.53 -4.66
C TRP A 187 -17.07 3.90 -3.42
N GLY A 188 -17.78 2.97 -2.77
CA GLY A 188 -17.32 2.36 -1.51
C GLY A 188 -16.07 1.51 -1.67
N CYS A 189 -15.88 0.86 -2.82
CA CYS A 189 -14.69 0.02 -3.10
C CYS A 189 -13.43 0.84 -3.37
N ARG A 190 -13.52 2.15 -3.57
CA ARG A 190 -12.39 3.06 -3.78
C ARG A 190 -12.15 3.92 -2.55
N GLY A 191 -11.44 3.37 -1.54
CA GLY A 191 -11.10 4.03 -0.29
C GLY A 191 -11.76 3.43 0.95
N GLY A 192 -12.91 2.72 0.82
CA GLY A 192 -13.63 2.11 1.95
C GLY A 192 -13.07 0.76 2.40
N LYS A 193 -11.95 0.30 1.83
CA LYS A 193 -11.36 -1.02 2.08
C LYS A 193 -12.28 -2.18 1.64
N ALA A 194 -11.92 -3.41 1.97
CA ALA A 194 -12.58 -4.63 1.51
C ALA A 194 -13.81 -5.05 2.35
N THR A 195 -14.59 -4.11 2.89
CA THR A 195 -15.76 -4.43 3.73
C THR A 195 -17.01 -4.80 2.91
N LEU A 196 -17.00 -4.52 1.59
CA LEU A 196 -18.15 -4.68 0.71
C LEU A 196 -18.12 -5.96 -0.11
N GLY A 197 -17.00 -6.66 -0.11
CA GLY A 197 -16.81 -7.91 -0.86
C GLY A 197 -15.35 -8.22 -1.13
N ILE A 198 -15.10 -9.28 -1.90
CA ILE A 198 -13.78 -9.71 -2.32
C ILE A 198 -13.56 -9.29 -3.77
N VAL A 199 -12.61 -8.43 -4.01
CA VAL A 199 -12.16 -8.06 -5.37
C VAL A 199 -11.53 -9.27 -6.04
N THR A 200 -11.91 -9.54 -7.29
CA THR A 200 -11.34 -10.61 -8.11
C THR A 200 -10.49 -10.06 -9.26
N GLU A 201 -10.88 -8.94 -9.85
CA GLU A 201 -10.13 -8.25 -10.90
C GLU A 201 -10.38 -6.73 -10.84
N LEU A 202 -9.43 -5.94 -11.34
CA LEU A 202 -9.55 -4.49 -11.52
C LEU A 202 -9.16 -4.11 -12.95
N GLU A 203 -9.79 -3.07 -13.45
CA GLU A 203 -9.35 -2.32 -14.61
C GLU A 203 -8.86 -0.95 -14.17
N ILE A 204 -7.59 -0.64 -14.45
CA ILE A 204 -6.95 0.59 -14.01
C ILE A 204 -6.36 1.37 -15.18
N GLU A 205 -6.32 2.69 -15.06
CA GLU A 205 -5.66 3.57 -16.01
C GLU A 205 -4.15 3.64 -15.72
N LEU A 206 -3.36 3.71 -16.78
CA LEU A 206 -1.92 3.88 -16.74
C LEU A 206 -1.55 5.28 -17.26
N LEU A 207 -0.49 5.85 -16.71
CA LEU A 207 0.01 7.17 -17.07
C LEU A 207 1.22 7.07 -18.02
N PRO A 208 1.40 8.00 -18.96
CA PRO A 208 2.54 8.04 -19.85
C PRO A 208 3.78 8.62 -19.13
N ILE A 209 4.30 7.90 -18.13
CA ILE A 209 5.46 8.25 -17.33
C ILE A 209 6.50 7.15 -17.45
N ALA A 210 7.40 7.26 -18.43
CA ALA A 210 8.47 6.30 -18.61
C ALA A 210 9.61 6.50 -17.60
N GLU A 211 9.88 7.77 -17.29
CA GLU A 211 10.91 8.18 -16.32
C GLU A 211 10.42 9.41 -15.53
N PHE A 212 11.07 9.66 -14.41
CA PHE A 212 10.83 10.84 -13.56
C PHE A 212 12.12 11.17 -12.79
N TYR A 213 12.17 12.33 -12.16
CA TYR A 213 13.30 12.71 -11.31
C TYR A 213 12.96 12.38 -9.85
N GLY A 214 13.75 11.51 -9.19
CA GLY A 214 13.42 11.08 -7.83
C GLY A 214 14.52 10.29 -7.14
N GLY A 215 14.24 9.85 -5.92
CA GLY A 215 15.17 9.11 -5.06
C GLY A 215 15.12 9.56 -3.61
N ALA A 216 16.19 9.30 -2.87
CA ALA A 216 16.34 9.73 -1.48
C ALA A 216 17.75 10.26 -1.22
N VAL A 217 17.85 11.31 -0.40
CA VAL A 217 19.11 11.79 0.19
C VAL A 217 19.07 11.48 1.67
N TYR A 218 20.18 11.00 2.22
CA TYR A 218 20.31 10.60 3.63
C TYR A 218 21.35 11.46 4.33
N PHE A 219 21.02 11.91 5.54
CA PHE A 219 21.91 12.69 6.40
C PHE A 219 22.10 11.99 7.74
N ASP A 220 23.11 12.43 8.49
CA ASP A 220 23.36 11.91 9.83
C ASP A 220 22.24 12.26 10.81
N GLY A 221 22.05 11.43 11.84
CA GLY A 221 21.05 11.67 12.88
C GLY A 221 21.24 12.98 13.62
N ALA A 222 22.48 13.49 13.76
CA ALA A 222 22.76 14.79 14.35
C ALA A 222 22.15 15.96 13.55
N ASP A 223 21.96 15.78 12.25
CA ASP A 223 21.39 16.80 11.36
C ASP A 223 19.85 16.80 11.36
N VAL A 224 19.17 15.87 12.05
CA VAL A 224 17.70 15.77 12.08
C VAL A 224 17.01 17.11 12.36
N PRO A 225 17.41 17.91 13.38
CA PRO A 225 16.71 19.16 13.66
C PRO A 225 16.82 20.17 12.52
N SER A 226 18.00 20.31 11.90
CA SER A 226 18.24 21.26 10.81
C SER A 226 17.55 20.81 9.52
N VAL A 227 17.61 19.52 9.18
CA VAL A 227 16.98 18.94 7.99
C VAL A 227 15.46 19.00 8.09
N LEU A 228 14.89 18.68 9.27
CA LEU A 228 13.44 18.73 9.49
C LEU A 228 12.92 20.18 9.40
N ALA A 229 13.61 21.15 10.02
CA ALA A 229 13.23 22.55 9.95
C ALA A 229 13.38 23.13 8.53
N ALA A 230 14.38 22.70 7.77
CA ALA A 230 14.55 23.09 6.37
C ALA A 230 13.44 22.49 5.49
N TRP A 231 13.13 21.20 5.70
CA TRP A 231 12.06 20.50 4.99
C TRP A 231 10.69 21.14 5.27
N GLN A 232 10.38 21.48 6.52
CA GLN A 232 9.14 22.17 6.90
C GLN A 232 8.96 23.49 6.13
N ARG A 233 10.02 24.31 6.04
CA ARG A 233 9.95 25.56 5.27
C ARG A 233 9.87 25.35 3.77
N TRP A 234 10.69 24.44 3.24
CA TRP A 234 10.77 24.16 1.81
C TRP A 234 9.45 23.62 1.25
N THR A 235 8.73 22.83 2.02
CA THR A 235 7.45 22.24 1.59
C THR A 235 6.30 23.23 1.48
N GLN A 236 6.41 24.45 2.04
CA GLN A 236 5.35 25.45 1.97
C GLN A 236 5.10 25.94 0.54
N ASP A 237 6.17 26.05 -0.25
CA ASP A 237 6.12 26.56 -1.63
C ASP A 237 6.44 25.48 -2.67
N LEU A 238 6.37 24.20 -2.28
CA LEU A 238 6.71 23.10 -3.18
C LEU A 238 5.69 23.00 -4.33
N PRO A 239 6.14 23.03 -5.59
CA PRO A 239 5.23 22.96 -6.74
C PRO A 239 4.48 21.64 -6.79
N ARG A 240 3.36 21.63 -7.50
CA ARG A 240 2.47 20.47 -7.62
C ARG A 240 3.17 19.24 -8.23
N GLU A 241 4.07 19.49 -9.19
CA GLU A 241 4.82 18.46 -9.90
C GLU A 241 5.78 17.67 -8.99
N ALA A 242 5.99 18.16 -7.76
CA ALA A 242 6.92 17.58 -6.81
C ALA A 242 6.19 16.97 -5.61
N SER A 243 6.60 15.77 -5.24
CA SER A 243 6.19 15.03 -4.06
C SER A 243 7.40 14.77 -3.17
N THR A 244 7.22 14.77 -1.85
CA THR A 244 8.30 14.53 -0.89
C THR A 244 7.80 13.89 0.38
N SER A 245 8.70 13.18 1.06
CA SER A 245 8.56 12.81 2.47
C SER A 245 9.87 12.95 3.19
N ILE A 246 9.80 13.11 4.52
CA ILE A 246 10.96 13.05 5.42
C ILE A 246 10.78 11.89 6.37
N ALA A 247 11.83 11.08 6.57
CA ALA A 247 11.78 9.93 7.45
C ALA A 247 12.98 9.90 8.41
N LEU A 248 12.70 9.81 9.70
CA LEU A 248 13.66 9.49 10.74
C LEU A 248 13.76 7.96 10.81
N LEU A 249 14.96 7.41 10.62
CA LEU A 249 15.19 5.99 10.46
C LEU A 249 16.20 5.49 11.50
N ARG A 250 15.85 4.45 12.25
CA ARG A 250 16.74 3.69 13.13
C ARG A 250 16.85 2.26 12.60
N LEU A 251 17.49 2.12 11.43
CA LEU A 251 17.62 0.81 10.80
C LEU A 251 18.55 -0.09 11.61
N PRO A 252 18.17 -1.36 11.85
CA PRO A 252 19.01 -2.30 12.58
C PRO A 252 20.31 -2.62 11.79
N ASP A 253 21.36 -3.00 12.50
CA ASP A 253 22.55 -3.55 11.89
C ASP A 253 22.31 -5.02 11.53
N MET A 254 21.93 -5.23 10.27
CA MET A 254 21.57 -6.55 9.73
C MET A 254 21.84 -6.65 8.23
N PRO A 255 22.00 -7.86 7.69
CA PRO A 255 22.17 -8.06 6.25
C PRO A 255 21.04 -7.39 5.44
N GLY A 256 21.43 -6.73 4.34
CA GLY A 256 20.53 -5.99 3.45
C GLY A 256 20.33 -4.51 3.81
N VAL A 257 20.76 -4.06 5.00
CA VAL A 257 20.81 -2.64 5.33
C VAL A 257 22.18 -2.08 4.94
N PRO A 258 22.28 -0.96 4.18
CA PRO A 258 23.55 -0.35 3.84
C PRO A 258 24.35 0.02 5.12
N PRO A 259 25.63 -0.35 5.22
CA PRO A 259 26.41 -0.16 6.45
C PRO A 259 26.44 1.29 6.96
N MET A 260 26.42 2.28 6.05
CA MET A 260 26.41 3.69 6.40
C MET A 260 25.10 4.15 7.07
N LEU A 261 24.01 3.38 6.94
CA LEU A 261 22.70 3.67 7.52
C LEU A 261 22.36 2.76 8.71
N ALA A 262 23.12 1.67 8.91
CA ALA A 262 22.83 0.64 9.89
C ALA A 262 23.22 1.07 11.32
N GLY A 263 22.45 0.64 12.32
CA GLY A 263 22.77 0.77 13.75
C GLY A 263 22.72 2.17 14.31
N LYS A 264 22.25 3.17 13.58
CA LYS A 264 22.19 4.57 14.02
C LYS A 264 20.94 5.29 13.53
N LEU A 265 20.66 6.46 14.13
CA LEU A 265 19.66 7.37 13.59
C LEU A 265 20.19 8.01 12.30
N THR A 266 19.37 8.03 11.26
CA THR A 266 19.58 8.80 10.04
C THR A 266 18.29 9.52 9.66
N VAL A 267 18.36 10.58 8.86
CA VAL A 267 17.19 11.23 8.28
C VAL A 267 17.28 11.15 6.77
N ALA A 268 16.18 10.65 6.15
CA ALA A 268 16.04 10.56 4.72
C ALA A 268 15.05 11.63 4.23
N VAL A 269 15.42 12.41 3.22
CA VAL A 269 14.48 13.23 2.45
C VAL A 269 14.27 12.55 1.11
N ARG A 270 13.05 12.08 0.89
CA ARG A 270 12.61 11.41 -0.34
C ARG A 270 11.97 12.43 -1.26
N TYR A 271 12.21 12.28 -2.54
CA TYR A 271 11.74 13.21 -3.55
C TYR A 271 11.29 12.47 -4.82
N ALA A 272 10.23 12.97 -5.44
CA ALA A 272 9.78 12.51 -6.75
C ALA A 272 9.11 13.68 -7.50
N SER A 273 9.52 13.92 -8.74
CA SER A 273 8.98 15.00 -9.56
C SER A 273 8.73 14.51 -10.99
N VAL A 274 7.59 14.91 -11.55
CA VAL A 274 7.24 14.69 -12.96
C VAL A 274 7.58 15.90 -13.87
N ALA A 275 8.21 16.95 -13.31
CA ALA A 275 8.77 18.03 -14.09
C ALA A 275 10.01 17.54 -14.88
N ASP A 276 10.48 18.34 -15.83
CA ASP A 276 11.76 18.09 -16.50
C ASP A 276 12.92 18.01 -15.48
N ALA A 277 14.00 17.33 -15.87
CA ALA A 277 15.09 17.03 -14.96
C ALA A 277 15.77 18.28 -14.36
N ASP A 278 15.93 19.35 -15.14
CA ASP A 278 16.60 20.58 -14.69
C ASP A 278 15.72 21.33 -13.68
N THR A 279 14.43 21.45 -13.97
CA THR A 279 13.43 22.04 -13.04
C THR A 279 13.35 21.21 -11.75
N ALA A 280 13.27 19.89 -11.86
CA ALA A 280 13.20 19.00 -10.70
C ALA A 280 14.47 19.07 -9.84
N ALA A 281 15.66 19.09 -10.46
CA ALA A 281 16.94 19.23 -9.77
C ALA A 281 17.05 20.58 -9.05
N SER A 282 16.65 21.67 -9.71
CA SER A 282 16.65 23.03 -9.12
C SER A 282 15.69 23.12 -7.93
N THR A 283 14.50 22.50 -8.03
CA THR A 283 13.51 22.46 -6.95
C THR A 283 14.07 21.71 -5.73
N PHE A 284 14.83 20.65 -5.93
CA PHE A 284 15.40 19.84 -4.85
C PHE A 284 16.72 20.37 -4.28
N ALA A 285 17.42 21.23 -5.01
CA ALA A 285 18.75 21.76 -4.62
C ALA A 285 18.83 22.31 -3.19
N PRO A 286 17.82 23.06 -2.65
CA PRO A 286 17.85 23.53 -1.25
C PRO A 286 17.99 22.40 -0.24
N MET A 287 17.36 21.25 -0.47
CA MET A 287 17.44 20.11 0.47
C MET A 287 18.81 19.43 0.44
N ARG A 288 19.50 19.39 -0.71
CA ARG A 288 20.88 18.91 -0.80
C ARG A 288 21.88 19.77 -0.06
N ALA A 289 21.59 21.08 0.08
CA ALA A 289 22.47 22.05 0.67
C ALA A 289 22.34 22.20 2.19
N VAL A 290 21.39 21.50 2.84
CA VAL A 290 21.12 21.66 4.28
C VAL A 290 22.25 21.13 5.15
N ALA A 291 22.82 19.99 4.80
CA ALA A 291 23.90 19.31 5.50
C ALA A 291 24.71 18.46 4.51
N THR A 292 25.81 17.86 4.96
CA THR A 292 26.60 16.95 4.12
C THR A 292 25.89 15.58 4.02
N PRO A 293 25.45 15.15 2.83
CA PRO A 293 24.78 13.86 2.67
C PRO A 293 25.71 12.68 2.99
N ILE A 294 25.18 11.66 3.68
CA ILE A 294 25.80 10.33 3.78
C ILE A 294 25.67 9.59 2.45
N LEU A 295 24.51 9.75 1.81
CA LEU A 295 24.18 9.15 0.53
C LEU A 295 23.18 10.07 -0.20
N ASP A 296 23.45 10.33 -1.47
CA ASP A 296 22.50 11.01 -2.37
C ASP A 296 22.23 10.11 -3.58
N ALA A 297 21.01 9.64 -3.69
CA ALA A 297 20.52 8.79 -4.77
C ALA A 297 19.39 9.47 -5.56
N VAL A 298 19.28 10.82 -5.51
CA VAL A 298 18.26 11.58 -6.22
C VAL A 298 18.74 11.98 -7.61
N GLY A 299 18.03 11.55 -8.64
CA GLY A 299 18.33 11.81 -10.05
C GLY A 299 17.23 11.35 -10.97
N THR A 300 17.44 11.43 -12.28
CA THR A 300 16.53 10.84 -13.27
C THR A 300 16.55 9.33 -13.15
N MET A 301 15.38 8.72 -13.08
CA MET A 301 15.22 7.28 -12.93
C MET A 301 14.03 6.76 -13.75
N PRO A 302 14.10 5.52 -14.28
CA PRO A 302 12.95 4.91 -14.92
C PRO A 302 11.84 4.65 -13.89
N TYR A 303 10.57 4.74 -14.32
CA TYR A 303 9.46 4.47 -13.40
C TYR A 303 9.52 3.06 -12.79
N ALA A 304 10.08 2.10 -13.52
CA ALA A 304 10.31 0.74 -13.03
C ALA A 304 11.13 0.67 -11.72
N ALA A 305 11.93 1.71 -11.43
CA ALA A 305 12.73 1.82 -10.23
C ALA A 305 12.06 2.60 -9.07
N VAL A 306 10.76 2.93 -9.17
CA VAL A 306 10.02 3.76 -8.20
C VAL A 306 10.13 3.26 -6.76
N GLY A 307 10.23 1.96 -6.54
CA GLY A 307 10.43 1.34 -5.22
C GLY A 307 11.76 1.72 -4.55
N MET A 308 12.76 2.16 -5.31
CA MET A 308 14.06 2.57 -4.77
C MET A 308 14.01 3.89 -3.99
N ILE A 309 12.95 4.69 -4.15
CA ILE A 309 12.76 5.94 -3.37
C ILE A 309 12.66 5.65 -1.88
N HIS A 310 11.93 4.59 -1.50
CA HIS A 310 11.71 4.21 -0.11
C HIS A 310 12.57 3.01 0.30
N ALA A 311 12.88 2.12 -0.64
CA ALA A 311 13.60 0.86 -0.40
C ALA A 311 12.97 0.05 0.76
N ASP A 312 11.63 -0.06 0.74
CA ASP A 312 10.85 -0.75 1.77
C ASP A 312 11.22 -2.24 1.84
N PRO A 313 11.13 -2.89 3.01
CA PRO A 313 11.39 -4.32 3.16
C PRO A 313 10.51 -5.16 2.24
N THR A 314 11.06 -6.24 1.69
CA THR A 314 10.36 -7.18 0.81
C THR A 314 9.88 -8.44 1.53
N ASP A 315 10.52 -8.78 2.66
CA ASP A 315 10.23 -9.97 3.44
C ASP A 315 9.30 -9.69 4.62
N PRO A 316 8.47 -10.66 5.02
CA PRO A 316 7.63 -10.56 6.20
C PRO A 316 8.45 -10.25 7.46
N LYS A 317 7.99 -9.27 8.24
CA LYS A 317 8.61 -8.87 9.51
C LYS A 317 7.54 -8.62 10.56
N PRO A 318 7.82 -8.91 11.85
CA PRO A 318 6.93 -8.47 12.92
C PRO A 318 7.05 -6.94 13.05
N ALA A 319 5.92 -6.25 13.02
CA ALA A 319 5.88 -4.80 13.19
C ALA A 319 4.60 -4.39 13.92
N TYR A 320 4.68 -3.29 14.65
CA TYR A 320 3.53 -2.49 15.07
C TYR A 320 3.57 -1.19 14.30
N GLU A 321 2.52 -0.94 13.54
CA GLU A 321 2.43 0.23 12.67
C GLU A 321 1.24 1.08 13.07
N ASN A 322 1.41 2.40 13.01
CA ASN A 322 0.33 3.34 13.20
C ASN A 322 0.49 4.52 12.24
N GLY A 323 -0.60 5.21 11.94
CA GLY A 323 -0.58 6.36 11.05
C GLY A 323 -1.75 7.27 11.29
N MET A 324 -1.57 8.53 10.92
CA MET A 324 -2.63 9.54 10.96
C MET A 324 -2.43 10.61 9.89
N LEU A 325 -3.52 11.25 9.54
CA LEU A 325 -3.49 12.45 8.71
C LEU A 325 -3.38 13.69 9.59
N LEU A 326 -2.56 14.65 9.18
CA LEU A 326 -2.31 15.90 9.89
C LEU A 326 -2.74 17.08 9.01
N SER A 327 -3.30 18.11 9.62
CA SER A 327 -3.66 19.36 8.94
C SER A 327 -2.48 20.30 8.70
N GLY A 328 -1.32 20.01 9.28
CA GLY A 328 -0.09 20.80 9.14
C GLY A 328 1.03 20.30 10.04
N LEU A 329 2.17 20.96 9.96
CA LEU A 329 3.34 20.70 10.81
C LEU A 329 3.79 22.01 11.49
N PRO A 330 3.09 22.49 12.53
CA PRO A 330 3.50 23.66 13.26
C PRO A 330 4.75 23.38 14.12
N ASP A 331 5.42 24.44 14.60
CA ASP A 331 6.70 24.33 15.33
C ASP A 331 6.61 23.50 16.63
N ASP A 332 5.46 23.50 17.29
CA ASP A 332 5.23 22.65 18.46
C ASP A 332 5.11 21.16 18.09
N ALA A 333 4.52 20.83 16.95
CA ALA A 333 4.53 19.46 16.43
C ALA A 333 5.96 19.01 16.05
N VAL A 334 6.77 19.90 15.47
CA VAL A 334 8.19 19.63 15.19
C VAL A 334 8.95 19.36 16.50
N ARG A 335 8.75 20.18 17.53
CA ARG A 335 9.35 19.95 18.86
C ARG A 335 8.91 18.61 19.45
N THR A 336 7.62 18.31 19.43
CA THR A 336 7.09 17.02 19.92
C THR A 336 7.73 15.84 19.19
N LEU A 337 7.88 15.93 17.86
CA LEU A 337 8.56 14.89 17.08
C LEU A 337 10.01 14.69 17.51
N LEU A 338 10.76 15.78 17.73
CA LEU A 338 12.15 15.73 18.17
C LEU A 338 12.27 15.20 19.60
N ASP A 339 11.36 15.55 20.50
CA ASP A 339 11.31 15.08 21.89
C ASP A 339 11.05 13.57 22.00
N HIS A 340 10.43 12.94 20.97
CA HIS A 340 10.07 11.52 20.99
C HIS A 340 10.90 10.67 20.03
N ALA A 341 11.44 11.25 18.98
CA ALA A 341 12.15 10.53 17.93
C ALA A 341 13.45 11.19 17.46
N GLY A 342 13.85 12.32 18.06
CA GLY A 342 15.05 13.07 17.71
C GLY A 342 16.36 12.40 18.15
N PRO A 343 17.50 13.05 17.87
CA PRO A 343 18.83 12.48 18.13
C PRO A 343 19.14 12.29 19.61
N GLU A 344 18.58 13.11 20.49
CA GLU A 344 18.83 13.07 21.94
C GLU A 344 17.97 12.03 22.69
N VAL A 345 17.14 11.27 21.96
CA VAL A 345 16.16 10.36 22.56
C VAL A 345 16.44 8.91 22.17
N ALA A 346 16.47 8.03 23.17
CA ALA A 346 16.47 6.60 22.98
C ALA A 346 15.05 6.13 22.59
N SER A 347 14.65 6.38 21.35
CA SER A 347 13.33 6.01 20.84
C SER A 347 13.30 4.56 20.37
N PRO A 348 12.23 3.78 20.69
CA PRO A 348 12.05 2.44 20.16
C PRO A 348 11.55 2.42 18.71
N LEU A 349 11.21 3.57 18.15
CA LEU A 349 10.64 3.68 16.82
C LEU A 349 11.70 3.43 15.74
N LEU A 350 11.40 2.47 14.87
CA LEU A 350 12.25 2.12 13.73
C LEU A 350 12.16 3.18 12.63
N LEU A 351 10.94 3.70 12.42
CA LEU A 351 10.63 4.67 11.38
C LEU A 351 9.60 5.68 11.89
N VAL A 352 9.83 6.95 11.60
CA VAL A 352 8.82 8.01 11.68
C VAL A 352 8.87 8.78 10.37
N GLU A 353 7.86 8.64 9.54
CA GLU A 353 7.76 9.32 8.23
C GLU A 353 6.64 10.35 8.23
N LEU A 354 6.94 11.54 7.73
CA LEU A 354 5.98 12.56 7.34
C LEU A 354 5.99 12.67 5.82
N ARG A 355 4.87 12.32 5.18
CA ARG A 355 4.68 12.45 3.74
C ARG A 355 3.81 13.65 3.44
N LEU A 356 4.33 14.57 2.62
CA LEU A 356 3.59 15.76 2.19
C LEU A 356 2.44 15.36 1.25
N LEU A 357 1.26 15.84 1.55
CA LEU A 357 0.05 15.71 0.74
C LEU A 357 -0.27 17.05 0.03
N GLY A 358 -1.53 17.30 -0.30
CA GLY A 358 -1.94 18.46 -1.10
C GLY A 358 -1.68 18.26 -2.60
N GLY A 359 -1.58 19.32 -3.38
CA GLY A 359 -1.51 19.23 -4.84
C GLY A 359 -2.66 18.40 -5.40
N ALA A 360 -2.38 17.44 -6.28
CA ALA A 360 -3.40 16.58 -6.89
C ALA A 360 -4.09 15.63 -5.88
N PHE A 361 -3.51 15.37 -4.71
CA PHE A 361 -4.19 14.61 -3.65
C PHE A 361 -5.46 15.34 -3.16
N ALA A 362 -5.40 16.67 -3.06
CA ALA A 362 -6.53 17.49 -2.62
C ALA A 362 -7.67 17.58 -3.64
N GLU A 363 -7.40 17.21 -4.89
CA GLU A 363 -8.36 17.30 -5.98
C GLU A 363 -9.11 15.98 -6.16
N GLN A 364 -10.39 16.08 -6.47
CA GLN A 364 -11.20 14.94 -6.90
C GLN A 364 -11.00 14.71 -8.40
N ARG A 365 -10.46 13.53 -8.77
CA ARG A 365 -10.37 13.10 -10.16
C ARG A 365 -11.45 12.09 -10.47
N GLY A 366 -12.29 12.39 -11.47
CA GLY A 366 -13.37 11.50 -11.90
C GLY A 366 -14.50 11.34 -10.89
N PRO A 367 -15.18 10.18 -10.84
CA PRO A 367 -16.29 9.91 -9.94
C PRO A 367 -15.87 9.98 -8.47
N ASP A 368 -16.79 10.41 -7.60
CA ASP A 368 -16.56 10.45 -6.15
C ASP A 368 -16.17 9.09 -5.59
N SER A 369 -15.42 9.08 -4.48
CA SER A 369 -14.90 7.88 -3.83
C SER A 369 -14.99 7.97 -2.31
N ALA A 370 -14.81 6.85 -1.62
CA ALA A 370 -14.81 6.81 -0.16
C ALA A 370 -13.51 7.36 0.47
N VAL A 371 -12.55 7.83 -0.33
CA VAL A 371 -11.36 8.52 0.17
C VAL A 371 -11.75 9.87 0.74
N ARG A 372 -11.52 10.05 2.05
CA ARG A 372 -11.82 11.27 2.80
C ARG A 372 -10.55 12.01 3.19
N HIS A 373 -10.73 13.19 3.79
CA HIS A 373 -9.64 14.03 4.29
C HIS A 373 -8.61 14.41 3.23
N ARG A 374 -9.10 14.74 2.02
CA ARG A 374 -8.23 15.21 0.92
C ARG A 374 -7.62 16.60 1.20
N ASP A 375 -8.13 17.29 2.21
CA ASP A 375 -7.60 18.53 2.77
C ASP A 375 -6.42 18.33 3.74
N ALA A 376 -6.07 17.09 4.07
CA ALA A 376 -4.92 16.82 4.93
C ALA A 376 -3.61 17.29 4.28
N ALA A 377 -2.75 17.93 5.09
CA ALA A 377 -1.46 18.43 4.65
C ALA A 377 -0.39 17.34 4.64
N LEU A 378 -0.47 16.38 5.57
CA LEU A 378 0.55 15.37 5.78
C LEU A 378 -0.09 14.02 6.16
N ASN A 379 0.62 12.95 5.79
CA ASN A 379 0.42 11.62 6.36
C ASN A 379 1.61 11.27 7.24
N LEU A 380 1.36 11.05 8.54
CA LEU A 380 2.32 10.50 9.48
C LEU A 380 2.22 8.98 9.48
N HIS A 381 3.37 8.31 9.38
CA HIS A 381 3.50 6.86 9.51
C HIS A 381 4.62 6.54 10.50
N VAL A 382 4.33 5.62 11.42
CA VAL A 382 5.23 5.23 12.52
C VAL A 382 5.30 3.72 12.59
N VAL A 383 6.51 3.19 12.71
CA VAL A 383 6.80 1.75 12.87
C VAL A 383 7.66 1.54 14.10
#